data_fe17c7b11074062dcbd92929e907b8cf
#
_entry.id   fe17c7b11074062dcbd92929e907b8cf
#
_cell.length_a   1.000
_cell.length_b   1.000
_cell.length_c   1.000
_cell.angle_alpha   90.00
_cell.angle_beta   90.00
_cell.angle_gamma   90.00
#
_symmetry.space_group_name_H-M   'P 1'
#
loop_
_entity.id
_entity.type
_entity.pdbx_description
1 polymer ?
#
loop_
_entity_poly.entity_id
_entity_poly.type
_entity_poly.pdbx_seq_one_letter_code
_entity_poly.pdbx_strand_id
1 'polypeptide(L)'
;MKHVKKSLLILTCLIFILSLNGCKKNKQQTTNTRKAEVLTPKAPGDEVLDYGEAVVDISNVSQGYVAVRYSGNARKISIEITGKKDKTYKYFVNKTKQPVYFPLTCGNGTYQIAVYENIQGDEYSALMMDSFDVKLKNRFLPFLYPNQYVEFTSETKAVKKAKELAKGKEDALSIVKSIYHYVVKN
;
A
#
# COMPACT_ATOMS: atom_id res chain seq x y z
N MET A 1 36.39 -30.05 58.71
CA MET A 1 35.41 -28.95 58.44
C MET A 1 35.94 -27.73 57.69
N LYS A 2 37.23 -27.35 57.77
CA LYS A 2 37.77 -26.17 57.02
C LYS A 2 37.89 -26.40 55.49
N HIS A 3 38.12 -27.60 54.98
CA HIS A 3 38.25 -27.86 53.57
C HIS A 3 36.93 -27.88 52.82
N VAL A 4 35.84 -28.35 53.42
CA VAL A 4 34.51 -28.38 52.81
C VAL A 4 33.94 -26.94 52.55
N LYS A 5 34.21 -26.01 53.48
CA LYS A 5 33.77 -24.59 53.32
C LYS A 5 34.50 -23.87 52.16
N LYS A 6 35.80 -24.19 51.94
CA LYS A 6 36.55 -23.62 50.79
C LYS A 6 36.08 -24.16 49.45
N SER A 7 35.79 -25.47 49.40
CA SER A 7 35.29 -26.09 48.17
C SER A 7 33.89 -25.59 47.77
N LEU A 8 33.01 -25.36 48.78
CA LEU A 8 31.68 -24.81 48.53
C LEU A 8 31.72 -23.36 48.04
N LEU A 9 32.68 -22.53 48.56
CA LEU A 9 32.82 -21.14 48.12
C LEU A 9 33.33 -21.02 46.69
N ILE A 10 34.22 -21.95 46.28
CA ILE A 10 34.73 -22.01 44.90
C ILE A 10 33.63 -22.44 43.92
N LEU A 11 32.76 -23.37 44.33
CA LEU A 11 31.64 -23.84 43.49
C LEU A 11 30.57 -22.78 43.30
N THR A 12 30.27 -21.94 44.35
CA THR A 12 29.33 -20.83 44.22
C THR A 12 29.86 -19.67 43.38
N CYS A 13 31.17 -19.41 43.39
CA CYS A 13 31.78 -18.43 42.49
C CYS A 13 31.77 -18.91 41.00
N LEU A 14 31.97 -20.22 40.74
CA LEU A 14 31.89 -20.77 39.40
C LEU A 14 30.48 -20.67 38.79
N ILE A 15 29.43 -20.88 39.62
CA ILE A 15 28.03 -20.74 39.18
C ILE A 15 27.68 -19.31 38.86
N PHE A 16 28.26 -18.32 39.57
CA PHE A 16 27.99 -16.91 39.31
C PHE A 16 28.68 -16.37 38.05
N ILE A 17 29.81 -16.98 37.64
CA ILE A 17 30.52 -16.61 36.39
C ILE A 17 29.79 -17.16 35.16
N LEU A 18 29.07 -18.27 35.28
CA LEU A 18 28.26 -18.84 34.19
C LEU A 18 26.96 -18.08 33.91
N SER A 19 26.46 -17.27 34.87
CA SER A 19 25.26 -16.47 34.70
C SER A 19 25.50 -15.09 34.03
N LEU A 20 26.75 -14.70 33.76
CA LEU A 20 27.11 -13.45 33.09
C LEU A 20 27.24 -13.56 31.57
N ASN A 21 26.94 -14.74 30.99
CA ASN A 21 26.71 -14.81 29.53
C ASN A 21 25.36 -14.19 29.20
N GLY A 22 25.27 -12.90 29.52
CA GLY A 22 24.14 -12.04 29.22
C GLY A 22 23.80 -12.15 27.74
N CYS A 23 22.53 -12.24 27.46
CA CYS A 23 21.88 -12.15 26.16
C CYS A 23 22.68 -11.29 25.19
N LYS A 24 23.44 -11.91 24.30
CA LYS A 24 23.77 -11.31 23.01
C LYS A 24 22.43 -11.07 22.33
N LYS A 25 21.91 -9.84 22.40
CA LYS A 25 20.89 -9.40 21.47
C LYS A 25 21.45 -9.67 20.08
N ASN A 26 21.06 -10.79 19.49
CA ASN A 26 21.19 -10.98 18.07
C ASN A 26 20.40 -9.82 17.43
N LYS A 27 21.09 -8.76 17.06
CA LYS A 27 20.61 -7.85 16.04
C LYS A 27 20.46 -8.73 14.80
N GLN A 28 19.29 -9.31 14.62
CA GLN A 28 18.89 -9.79 13.31
C GLN A 28 18.91 -8.56 12.40
N GLN A 29 20.04 -8.36 11.79
CA GLN A 29 20.23 -7.43 10.70
C GLN A 29 19.45 -8.05 9.55
N THR A 30 18.16 -7.73 9.46
CA THR A 30 17.36 -8.04 8.28
C THR A 30 17.94 -7.19 7.17
N THR A 31 18.93 -7.73 6.48
CA THR A 31 19.38 -7.18 5.20
C THR A 31 18.17 -7.26 4.27
N ASN A 32 17.55 -6.13 4.06
CA ASN A 32 16.39 -6.02 3.18
C ASN A 32 16.90 -6.06 1.74
N THR A 33 17.16 -7.28 1.24
CA THR A 33 17.61 -7.54 -0.12
C THR A 33 16.51 -7.34 -1.17
N ARG A 34 15.31 -6.89 -0.76
CA ARG A 34 14.22 -6.60 -1.68
C ARG A 34 14.58 -5.36 -2.51
N LYS A 35 14.78 -5.59 -3.80
CA LYS A 35 14.86 -4.52 -4.79
C LYS A 35 13.55 -3.74 -4.76
N ALA A 36 13.62 -2.44 -4.46
CA ALA A 36 12.43 -1.59 -4.49
C ALA A 36 11.92 -1.51 -5.93
N GLU A 37 10.73 -2.05 -6.15
CA GLU A 37 10.06 -2.08 -7.44
C GLU A 37 8.83 -1.17 -7.39
N VAL A 38 8.61 -0.40 -8.46
CA VAL A 38 7.40 0.40 -8.62
C VAL A 38 6.30 -0.54 -9.08
N LEU A 39 5.24 -0.66 -8.28
CA LEU A 39 4.08 -1.46 -8.63
C LEU A 39 3.30 -0.78 -9.75
N THR A 40 2.91 -1.56 -10.77
CA THR A 40 2.08 -1.08 -11.88
C THR A 40 0.71 -1.74 -11.79
N PRO A 41 -0.39 -0.97 -11.69
CA PRO A 41 -1.72 -1.55 -11.65
C PRO A 41 -2.11 -2.15 -13.00
N LYS A 42 -2.95 -3.17 -12.96
CA LYS A 42 -3.46 -3.89 -14.13
C LYS A 42 -4.98 -4.03 -14.04
N ALA A 43 -5.64 -4.10 -15.19
CA ALA A 43 -7.07 -4.35 -15.30
C ALA A 43 -7.29 -5.56 -16.24
N PRO A 44 -7.07 -6.80 -15.71
CA PRO A 44 -7.12 -8.01 -16.54
C PRO A 44 -8.52 -8.38 -16.99
N GLY A 45 -9.58 -7.97 -16.27
CA GLY A 45 -10.95 -8.29 -16.58
C GLY A 45 -11.37 -9.71 -16.18
N ASP A 46 -10.64 -10.36 -15.26
CA ASP A 46 -10.97 -11.70 -14.75
C ASP A 46 -12.27 -11.69 -13.93
N GLU A 47 -12.55 -10.58 -13.24
CA GLU A 47 -13.76 -10.34 -12.47
C GLU A 47 -14.20 -8.89 -12.67
N VAL A 48 -15.42 -8.68 -13.20
CA VAL A 48 -15.91 -7.36 -13.57
C VAL A 48 -17.36 -7.16 -13.14
N LEU A 49 -17.71 -5.91 -12.83
CA LEU A 49 -19.09 -5.43 -12.74
C LEU A 49 -19.36 -4.69 -14.06
N ASP A 50 -20.11 -5.33 -14.97
CA ASP A 50 -20.36 -4.81 -16.31
C ASP A 50 -21.77 -4.24 -16.43
N TYR A 51 -21.84 -2.94 -16.69
CA TYR A 51 -23.07 -2.19 -16.91
C TYR A 51 -23.08 -1.50 -18.29
N GLY A 52 -22.46 -2.13 -19.28
CA GLY A 52 -22.38 -1.66 -20.65
C GLY A 52 -21.38 -0.50 -20.80
N GLU A 53 -21.82 0.75 -20.64
CA GLU A 53 -20.94 1.91 -20.79
C GLU A 53 -19.96 2.10 -19.63
N ALA A 54 -20.26 1.57 -18.45
CA ALA A 54 -19.40 1.57 -17.28
C ALA A 54 -19.04 0.14 -16.88
N VAL A 55 -17.75 -0.17 -16.88
CA VAL A 55 -17.19 -1.46 -16.45
C VAL A 55 -16.21 -1.23 -15.33
N VAL A 56 -16.43 -1.91 -14.20
CA VAL A 56 -15.51 -1.89 -13.05
C VAL A 56 -14.81 -3.23 -12.96
N ASP A 57 -13.51 -3.24 -13.16
CA ASP A 57 -12.64 -4.40 -12.97
C ASP A 57 -12.26 -4.52 -11.49
N ILE A 58 -12.78 -5.56 -10.83
CA ILE A 58 -12.56 -5.89 -9.42
C ILE A 58 -11.58 -7.05 -9.23
N SER A 59 -10.93 -7.53 -10.28
CA SER A 59 -9.96 -8.64 -10.25
C SER A 59 -8.81 -8.41 -9.25
N ASN A 60 -8.50 -7.15 -8.95
CA ASN A 60 -7.37 -6.78 -8.11
C ASN A 60 -7.75 -6.15 -6.76
N VAL A 61 -8.97 -6.38 -6.26
CA VAL A 61 -9.40 -5.86 -4.95
C VAL A 61 -8.50 -6.32 -3.80
N SER A 62 -7.95 -7.53 -3.89
CA SER A 62 -6.98 -8.04 -2.90
C SER A 62 -5.63 -7.31 -2.93
N GLN A 63 -5.32 -6.64 -4.03
CA GLN A 63 -4.17 -5.74 -4.18
C GLN A 63 -4.49 -4.31 -3.73
N GLY A 64 -5.77 -4.03 -3.42
CA GLY A 64 -6.20 -2.76 -2.86
C GLY A 64 -6.61 -1.70 -3.87
N TYR A 65 -7.04 -2.08 -5.07
CA TYR A 65 -7.56 -1.15 -6.06
C TYR A 65 -8.60 -1.80 -6.97
N VAL A 66 -9.39 -0.95 -7.60
CA VAL A 66 -10.27 -1.28 -8.73
C VAL A 66 -9.89 -0.44 -9.93
N ALA A 67 -10.28 -0.88 -11.13
CA ALA A 67 -10.12 -0.09 -12.34
C ALA A 67 -11.48 0.16 -13.00
N VAL A 68 -11.73 1.39 -13.44
CA VAL A 68 -12.97 1.78 -14.12
C VAL A 68 -12.67 2.12 -15.58
N ARG A 69 -13.45 1.53 -16.49
CA ARG A 69 -13.52 1.91 -17.90
C ARG A 69 -14.87 2.52 -18.18
N TYR A 70 -14.88 3.58 -18.96
CA TYR A 70 -16.10 4.23 -19.42
C TYR A 70 -16.06 4.42 -20.93
N SER A 71 -17.06 3.88 -21.62
CA SER A 71 -17.20 3.94 -23.09
C SER A 71 -18.30 4.87 -23.57
N GLY A 72 -19.13 5.42 -22.69
CA GLY A 72 -20.25 6.30 -23.01
C GLY A 72 -19.84 7.64 -23.64
N ASN A 73 -20.80 8.53 -23.82
CA ASN A 73 -20.60 9.77 -24.57
C ASN A 73 -20.28 11.00 -23.70
N ALA A 74 -20.52 10.95 -22.40
CA ALA A 74 -20.21 12.06 -21.50
C ALA A 74 -18.70 12.35 -21.47
N ARG A 75 -18.35 13.63 -21.43
CA ARG A 75 -16.94 14.06 -21.33
C ARG A 75 -16.33 13.83 -19.96
N LYS A 76 -17.17 13.74 -18.93
CA LYS A 76 -16.79 13.64 -17.54
C LYS A 76 -17.69 12.63 -16.82
N ILE A 77 -17.11 11.84 -15.96
CA ILE A 77 -17.82 10.93 -15.06
C ILE A 77 -17.46 11.23 -13.62
N SER A 78 -18.37 10.89 -12.70
CA SER A 78 -18.10 10.89 -11.27
C SER A 78 -18.12 9.45 -10.77
N ILE A 79 -17.14 9.08 -9.94
CA ILE A 79 -17.04 7.77 -9.33
C ILE A 79 -17.05 7.97 -7.82
N GLU A 80 -17.94 7.27 -7.14
CA GLU A 80 -18.03 7.26 -5.68
C GLU A 80 -17.67 5.87 -5.16
N ILE A 81 -16.74 5.80 -4.24
CA ILE A 81 -16.33 4.56 -3.58
C ILE A 81 -16.54 4.72 -2.08
N THR A 82 -17.49 3.96 -1.56
CA THR A 82 -17.86 3.95 -0.14
C THR A 82 -17.33 2.68 0.51
N GLY A 83 -16.55 2.83 1.54
CA GLY A 83 -16.01 1.73 2.31
C GLY A 83 -16.51 1.72 3.75
N LYS A 84 -15.79 1.05 4.62
CA LYS A 84 -16.14 0.88 6.04
C LYS A 84 -16.44 2.22 6.72
N LYS A 85 -17.46 2.23 7.60
CA LYS A 85 -17.98 3.41 8.33
C LYS A 85 -18.54 4.48 7.40
N ASP A 86 -19.12 4.07 6.29
CA ASP A 86 -19.76 4.95 5.30
C ASP A 86 -18.85 6.05 4.77
N LYS A 87 -17.53 5.78 4.80
CA LYS A 87 -16.55 6.71 4.29
C LYS A 87 -16.54 6.66 2.76
N THR A 88 -17.03 7.72 2.14
CA THR A 88 -17.12 7.88 0.69
C THR A 88 -16.00 8.76 0.16
N TYR A 89 -15.35 8.28 -0.89
CA TYR A 89 -14.43 9.05 -1.73
C TYR A 89 -15.08 9.31 -3.07
N LYS A 90 -15.11 10.56 -3.48
CA LYS A 90 -15.65 11.01 -4.76
C LYS A 90 -14.53 11.46 -5.69
N TYR A 91 -14.56 10.92 -6.89
CA TYR A 91 -13.58 11.18 -7.93
C TYR A 91 -14.28 11.74 -9.16
N PHE A 92 -13.63 12.70 -9.82
CA PHE A 92 -14.05 13.18 -11.12
C PHE A 92 -13.01 12.81 -12.17
N VAL A 93 -13.47 12.19 -13.25
CA VAL A 93 -12.61 11.68 -14.30
C VAL A 93 -13.09 12.20 -15.64
N ASN A 94 -12.18 12.78 -16.42
CA ASN A 94 -12.45 13.08 -17.81
C ASN A 94 -12.43 11.78 -18.63
N LYS A 95 -13.24 11.74 -19.70
CA LYS A 95 -13.29 10.58 -20.59
C LYS A 95 -11.90 10.21 -21.09
N THR A 96 -11.55 8.94 -20.92
CA THR A 96 -10.30 8.36 -21.37
C THR A 96 -10.55 6.98 -21.98
N LYS A 97 -9.69 6.56 -22.92
CA LYS A 97 -9.70 5.21 -23.49
C LYS A 97 -9.04 4.17 -22.58
N GLN A 98 -8.26 4.63 -21.62
CA GLN A 98 -7.53 3.76 -20.69
C GLN A 98 -8.31 3.55 -19.40
N PRO A 99 -8.16 2.40 -18.73
CA PRO A 99 -8.71 2.21 -17.40
C PRO A 99 -8.11 3.21 -16.40
N VAL A 100 -8.93 3.70 -15.48
CA VAL A 100 -8.52 4.59 -14.40
C VAL A 100 -8.58 3.80 -13.09
N TYR A 101 -7.54 3.91 -12.27
CA TYR A 101 -7.37 3.12 -11.07
C TYR A 101 -7.71 3.89 -9.80
N PHE A 102 -8.43 3.24 -8.89
CA PHE A 102 -8.91 3.85 -7.63
C PHE A 102 -8.52 3.00 -6.44
N PRO A 103 -7.88 3.57 -5.40
CA PRO A 103 -7.41 2.83 -4.25
C PRO A 103 -8.54 2.52 -3.25
N LEU A 104 -8.49 1.34 -2.62
CA LEU A 104 -9.44 0.86 -1.62
C LEU A 104 -8.86 1.06 -0.20
N THR A 105 -8.85 2.29 0.28
CA THR A 105 -8.11 2.71 1.48
C THR A 105 -8.83 2.49 2.81
N CYS A 106 -10.09 2.02 2.81
CA CYS A 106 -10.87 1.75 4.03
C CYS A 106 -10.58 0.38 4.68
N GLY A 107 -9.62 -0.40 4.14
CA GLY A 107 -9.24 -1.72 4.65
C GLY A 107 -10.17 -2.84 4.19
N ASN A 108 -10.24 -3.93 4.95
CA ASN A 108 -11.10 -5.08 4.61
C ASN A 108 -12.57 -4.80 4.90
N GLY A 109 -13.45 -5.35 4.09
CA GLY A 109 -14.90 -5.27 4.22
C GLY A 109 -15.60 -5.07 2.90
N THR A 110 -16.91 -4.89 2.94
CA THR A 110 -17.73 -4.59 1.77
C THR A 110 -17.55 -3.14 1.36
N TYR A 111 -17.36 -2.92 0.08
CA TYR A 111 -17.35 -1.60 -0.56
C TYR A 111 -18.52 -1.47 -1.50
N GLN A 112 -19.03 -0.26 -1.61
CA GLN A 112 -19.96 0.14 -2.67
C GLN A 112 -19.21 1.02 -3.67
N ILE A 113 -19.54 0.85 -4.95
CA ILE A 113 -19.07 1.72 -6.02
C ILE A 113 -20.26 2.21 -6.83
N ALA A 114 -20.27 3.50 -7.13
CA ALA A 114 -21.25 4.10 -8.04
C ALA A 114 -20.49 4.89 -9.12
N VAL A 115 -20.98 4.77 -10.34
CA VAL A 115 -20.48 5.53 -11.50
C VAL A 115 -21.63 6.37 -12.04
N TYR A 116 -21.37 7.65 -12.20
CA TYR A 116 -22.33 8.60 -12.73
C TYR A 116 -21.73 9.29 -13.97
N GLU A 117 -22.51 9.50 -14.98
CA GLU A 117 -22.13 10.35 -16.12
C GLU A 117 -22.65 11.78 -15.96
N ASN A 118 -21.85 12.73 -16.41
CA ASN A 118 -22.24 14.12 -16.41
C ASN A 118 -23.20 14.41 -17.56
N ILE A 119 -24.39 14.92 -17.25
CA ILE A 119 -25.40 15.30 -18.22
C ILE A 119 -25.15 16.73 -18.69
N GLN A 120 -25.14 17.68 -17.75
CA GLN A 120 -24.94 19.11 -18.02
C GLN A 120 -24.48 19.80 -16.73
N GLY A 121 -23.52 20.70 -16.82
CA GLY A 121 -23.03 21.44 -15.67
C GLY A 121 -22.59 20.53 -14.52
N ASP A 122 -23.28 20.62 -13.37
CA ASP A 122 -23.05 19.78 -12.20
C ASP A 122 -24.11 18.68 -12.02
N GLU A 123 -24.94 18.43 -13.04
CA GLU A 123 -25.94 17.38 -13.04
C GLU A 123 -25.33 16.04 -13.52
N TYR A 124 -25.63 14.98 -12.80
CA TYR A 124 -25.12 13.63 -13.08
C TYR A 124 -26.26 12.61 -13.06
N SER A 125 -26.22 11.65 -13.97
CA SER A 125 -27.09 10.48 -14.01
C SER A 125 -26.32 9.23 -13.57
N ALA A 126 -26.94 8.40 -12.76
CA ALA A 126 -26.33 7.13 -12.35
C ALA A 126 -26.32 6.15 -13.53
N LEU A 127 -25.15 5.59 -13.82
CA LEU A 127 -24.97 4.49 -14.76
C LEU A 127 -24.99 3.15 -14.06
N MET A 128 -24.34 3.07 -12.89
CA MET A 128 -24.28 1.86 -12.10
C MET A 128 -24.12 2.17 -10.61
N MET A 129 -24.60 1.22 -9.80
CA MET A 129 -24.30 1.15 -8.37
C MET A 129 -24.25 -0.32 -7.98
N ASP A 130 -23.13 -0.76 -7.39
CA ASP A 130 -22.92 -2.14 -6.99
C ASP A 130 -22.00 -2.25 -5.77
N SER A 131 -21.83 -3.45 -5.23
CA SER A 131 -20.99 -3.73 -4.09
C SER A 131 -20.10 -4.95 -4.32
N PHE A 132 -18.96 -4.97 -3.66
CA PHE A 132 -18.00 -6.08 -3.68
C PHE A 132 -17.24 -6.17 -2.37
N ASP A 133 -16.74 -7.37 -2.07
CA ASP A 133 -15.97 -7.60 -0.85
C ASP A 133 -14.48 -7.46 -1.08
N VAL A 134 -13.80 -6.83 -0.13
CA VAL A 134 -12.35 -6.60 -0.14
C VAL A 134 -11.69 -7.35 0.99
N LYS A 135 -10.72 -8.22 0.65
CA LYS A 135 -9.80 -8.86 1.58
C LYS A 135 -8.37 -8.61 1.09
N LEU A 136 -7.75 -7.60 1.65
CA LEU A 136 -6.41 -7.17 1.26
C LEU A 136 -5.34 -8.21 1.60
N LYS A 137 -4.46 -8.53 0.66
CA LYS A 137 -3.24 -9.34 0.91
C LYS A 137 -2.30 -8.63 1.87
N ASN A 138 -2.26 -7.31 1.82
CA ASN A 138 -1.48 -6.47 2.73
C ASN A 138 -2.19 -5.10 2.85
N ARG A 139 -2.37 -4.62 4.08
CA ARG A 139 -3.07 -3.35 4.39
C ARG A 139 -2.42 -2.11 3.76
N PHE A 140 -1.17 -2.19 3.34
CA PHE A 140 -0.44 -1.08 2.74
C PHE A 140 -0.54 -1.02 1.21
N LEU A 141 -0.97 -2.11 0.56
CA LEU A 141 -1.05 -2.18 -0.92
C LEU A 141 -1.87 -1.06 -1.56
N PRO A 142 -3.03 -0.61 -0.99
CA PRO A 142 -3.80 0.49 -1.57
C PRO A 142 -3.02 1.80 -1.74
N PHE A 143 -1.92 1.96 -0.99
CA PHE A 143 -1.09 3.17 -0.98
C PHE A 143 0.20 3.04 -1.81
N LEU A 144 0.43 1.87 -2.42
CA LEU A 144 1.68 1.57 -3.14
C LEU A 144 1.52 1.57 -4.66
N TYR A 145 0.29 1.63 -5.16
CA TYR A 145 0.02 1.72 -6.60
C TYR A 145 -0.20 3.16 -7.05
N PRO A 146 0.25 3.50 -8.27
CA PRO A 146 -0.23 4.72 -8.94
C PRO A 146 -1.76 4.68 -9.06
N ASN A 147 -2.37 5.85 -8.96
CA ASN A 147 -3.81 6.01 -9.05
C ASN A 147 -4.16 7.34 -9.72
N GLN A 148 -5.45 7.65 -9.84
CA GLN A 148 -5.93 8.85 -10.53
C GLN A 148 -5.28 10.15 -10.06
N TYR A 149 -4.95 10.29 -8.78
CA TYR A 149 -4.38 11.52 -8.21
C TYR A 149 -2.86 11.50 -8.08
N VAL A 150 -2.28 10.32 -8.00
CA VAL A 150 -0.84 10.16 -7.78
C VAL A 150 -0.30 9.20 -8.85
N GLU A 151 0.13 9.79 -9.96
CA GLU A 151 0.74 9.04 -11.04
C GLU A 151 2.26 9.03 -10.89
N PHE A 152 2.84 7.84 -10.91
CA PHE A 152 4.29 7.66 -10.89
C PHE A 152 4.69 6.35 -11.58
N THR A 153 5.86 6.38 -12.20
CA THR A 153 6.51 5.24 -12.85
C THR A 153 7.95 5.14 -12.38
N SER A 154 8.66 4.09 -12.80
CA SER A 154 10.12 3.98 -12.56
C SER A 154 10.91 5.19 -13.09
N GLU A 155 10.37 5.88 -14.08
CA GLU A 155 10.99 7.03 -14.75
C GLU A 155 10.70 8.38 -14.11
N THR A 156 9.73 8.42 -13.21
CA THR A 156 9.36 9.65 -12.49
C THR A 156 10.55 10.20 -11.70
N LYS A 157 10.80 11.51 -11.79
CA LYS A 157 11.93 12.18 -11.13
C LYS A 157 12.02 11.87 -9.63
N ALA A 158 10.88 11.88 -8.93
CA ALA A 158 10.83 11.56 -7.49
C ALA A 158 11.29 10.11 -7.21
N VAL A 159 10.89 9.15 -8.06
CA VAL A 159 11.30 7.73 -7.92
C VAL A 159 12.79 7.57 -8.21
N LYS A 160 13.32 8.24 -9.24
CA LYS A 160 14.77 8.25 -9.53
C LYS A 160 15.55 8.84 -8.35
N LYS A 161 15.08 9.95 -7.78
CA LYS A 161 15.71 10.58 -6.62
C LYS A 161 15.65 9.69 -5.38
N ALA A 162 14.52 9.02 -5.12
CA ALA A 162 14.40 8.07 -4.01
C ALA A 162 15.39 6.90 -4.16
N LYS A 163 15.59 6.37 -5.37
CA LYS A 163 16.61 5.33 -5.65
C LYS A 163 18.03 5.84 -5.39
N GLU A 164 18.34 7.06 -5.80
CA GLU A 164 19.64 7.70 -5.54
C GLU A 164 19.89 7.81 -4.02
N LEU A 165 18.91 8.34 -3.27
CA LEU A 165 19.01 8.51 -1.82
C LEU A 165 19.08 7.19 -1.04
N ALA A 166 18.54 6.12 -1.59
CA ALA A 166 18.59 4.77 -1.02
C ALA A 166 19.90 4.03 -1.33
N LYS A 167 20.69 4.49 -2.32
CA LYS A 167 21.92 3.82 -2.76
C LYS A 167 22.91 3.66 -1.61
N GLY A 168 23.43 2.44 -1.42
CA GLY A 168 24.41 2.12 -0.37
C GLY A 168 23.84 2.03 1.05
N LYS A 169 22.51 1.99 1.20
CA LYS A 169 21.84 1.82 2.49
C LYS A 169 21.21 0.43 2.57
N GLU A 170 21.51 -0.28 3.65
CA GLU A 170 21.11 -1.68 3.82
C GLU A 170 19.80 -1.85 4.60
N ASP A 171 19.41 -0.84 5.38
CA ASP A 171 18.21 -0.92 6.22
C ASP A 171 17.17 0.16 5.87
N ALA A 172 15.91 -0.16 6.13
CA ALA A 172 14.77 0.71 5.81
C ALA A 172 14.82 2.05 6.56
N LEU A 173 15.32 2.08 7.79
CA LEU A 173 15.37 3.29 8.60
C LEU A 173 16.38 4.30 8.04
N SER A 174 17.54 3.83 7.62
CA SER A 174 18.57 4.64 6.94
C SER A 174 18.05 5.24 5.63
N ILE A 175 17.27 4.46 4.87
CA ILE A 175 16.63 4.94 3.63
C ILE A 175 15.62 6.03 3.96
N VAL A 176 14.69 5.77 4.90
CA VAL A 176 13.67 6.74 5.33
C VAL A 176 14.33 8.02 5.85
N LYS A 177 15.35 7.92 6.69
CA LYS A 177 16.09 9.06 7.21
C LYS A 177 16.72 9.91 6.10
N SER A 178 17.30 9.26 5.09
CA SER A 178 17.90 9.96 3.94
C SER A 178 16.86 10.71 3.12
N ILE A 179 15.71 10.07 2.83
CA ILE A 179 14.61 10.69 2.09
C ILE A 179 14.01 11.85 2.90
N TYR A 180 13.75 11.65 4.19
CA TYR A 180 13.25 12.68 5.08
C TYR A 180 14.15 13.92 5.10
N HIS A 181 15.46 13.73 5.30
CA HIS A 181 16.42 14.84 5.30
C HIS A 181 16.43 15.60 3.97
N TYR A 182 16.28 14.88 2.86
CA TYR A 182 16.20 15.52 1.54
C TYR A 182 14.94 16.39 1.42
N VAL A 183 13.77 15.85 1.80
CA VAL A 183 12.48 16.56 1.69
C VAL A 183 12.41 17.79 2.60
N VAL A 184 13.02 17.71 3.81
CA VAL A 184 12.98 18.83 4.76
C VAL A 184 13.95 19.95 4.38
N LYS A 185 15.03 19.66 3.63
CA LYS A 185 16.05 20.65 3.25
C LYS A 185 15.81 21.32 1.90
N ASN A 186 14.92 20.77 1.06
CA ASN A 186 14.64 21.26 -0.30
C ASN A 186 13.14 21.49 -0.51
#